data_b690eeb69020154da136b6b76fa0530a
#
_entry.id   b690eeb69020154da136b6b76fa0530a
#
_cell.length_a   1.000
_cell.length_b   1.000
_cell.length_c   1.000
_cell.angle_alpha   90.00
_cell.angle_beta   90.00
_cell.angle_gamma   90.00
#
_symmetry.space_group_name_H-M   'P 1'
#
loop_
_entity.id
_entity.type
_entity.pdbx_description
1 polymer ?
#
loop_
_entity_poly.entity_id
_entity_poly.type
_entity_poly.pdbx_seq_one_letter_code
_entity_poly.pdbx_strand_id
1 'polypeptide(L)'
;MTSDPSDLARNAADHIARATGIDRHDTALVLGSGWGEAAEFIGETTHTLDAADIPGFSAPAVVGHTGTVRSVLTPNGKRALVLGARTHFYEGKGVRAVVHGVRTAAAAGATTMILTNGCGGLKEHWQPGTPVLISDHINLTASSPLEGATFVDLTDLYSSRLRDLARTVDPTLEEGVYAQFTGPHYETPAEVQYAKRIGADLVGMSTALEAIAARHAGMEVFGISLVTNLAAGISPVPLSHAEVLEAGQSAGPRISRLLADIVAAI
;
A
#
# COMPACT_ATOMS: atom_id res chain seq x y z
N MET A 1 -22.43 -14.18 -15.42
CA MET A 1 -22.49 -12.73 -15.17
C MET A 1 -21.44 -12.42 -14.13
N THR A 2 -20.38 -11.70 -14.48
CA THR A 2 -19.39 -11.25 -13.49
C THR A 2 -20.09 -10.20 -12.63
N SER A 3 -20.20 -10.43 -11.32
CA SER A 3 -20.76 -9.46 -10.37
C SER A 3 -20.05 -8.12 -10.51
N ASP A 4 -20.78 -7.03 -10.37
CA ASP A 4 -20.21 -5.67 -10.34
C ASP A 4 -19.15 -5.63 -9.23
N PRO A 5 -17.92 -5.17 -9.50
CA PRO A 5 -16.89 -5.05 -8.49
C PRO A 5 -17.30 -4.22 -7.27
N SER A 6 -18.22 -3.26 -7.47
CA SER A 6 -18.77 -2.44 -6.38
C SER A 6 -19.72 -3.24 -5.48
N ASP A 7 -20.49 -4.17 -6.05
CA ASP A 7 -21.38 -5.05 -5.26
C ASP A 7 -20.55 -6.00 -4.39
N LEU A 8 -19.49 -6.57 -4.96
CA LEU A 8 -18.59 -7.45 -4.21
C LEU A 8 -17.90 -6.71 -3.06
N ALA A 9 -17.46 -5.48 -3.30
CA ALA A 9 -16.85 -4.64 -2.27
C ALA A 9 -17.86 -4.25 -1.16
N ARG A 10 -19.11 -3.94 -1.51
CA ARG A 10 -20.18 -3.71 -0.52
C ARG A 10 -20.44 -4.96 0.32
N ASN A 11 -20.56 -6.12 -0.31
CA ASN A 11 -20.74 -7.38 0.41
C ASN A 11 -19.62 -7.68 1.38
N ALA A 12 -18.36 -7.36 1.01
CA ALA A 12 -17.22 -7.49 1.89
C ALA A 12 -17.26 -6.51 3.07
N ALA A 13 -17.59 -5.24 2.82
CA ALA A 13 -17.76 -4.23 3.87
C ALA A 13 -18.89 -4.60 4.85
N ASP A 14 -20.03 -5.07 4.33
CA ASP A 14 -21.15 -5.54 5.15
C ASP A 14 -20.77 -6.77 5.99
N HIS A 15 -19.93 -7.66 5.45
CA HIS A 15 -19.40 -8.80 6.21
C HIS A 15 -18.54 -8.30 7.38
N ILE A 16 -17.63 -7.37 7.12
CA ILE A 16 -16.77 -6.76 8.14
C ILE A 16 -17.63 -6.08 9.22
N ALA A 17 -18.62 -5.28 8.82
CA ALA A 17 -19.53 -4.59 9.74
C ALA A 17 -20.29 -5.58 10.65
N ARG A 18 -20.85 -6.64 10.08
CA ARG A 18 -21.55 -7.68 10.87
C ARG A 18 -20.62 -8.42 11.83
N ALA A 19 -19.39 -8.74 11.40
CA ALA A 19 -18.45 -9.51 12.20
C ALA A 19 -17.84 -8.68 13.33
N THR A 20 -17.71 -7.36 13.15
CA THR A 20 -17.06 -6.45 14.11
C THR A 20 -18.05 -5.61 14.91
N GLY A 21 -19.31 -5.47 14.45
CA GLY A 21 -20.25 -4.50 15.02
C GLY A 21 -19.87 -3.04 14.70
N ILE A 22 -18.97 -2.80 13.73
CA ILE A 22 -18.46 -1.47 13.37
C ILE A 22 -18.88 -1.17 11.93
N ASP A 23 -19.80 -0.22 11.78
CA ASP A 23 -20.41 0.11 10.48
C ASP A 23 -19.49 1.00 9.62
N ARG A 24 -18.54 1.71 10.24
CA ARG A 24 -17.68 2.67 9.54
C ARG A 24 -16.26 2.66 10.05
N HIS A 25 -15.31 2.80 9.11
CA HIS A 25 -13.92 3.10 9.36
C HIS A 25 -13.55 4.43 8.71
N ASP A 26 -12.76 5.27 9.36
CA ASP A 26 -12.39 6.61 8.88
C ASP A 26 -11.20 6.55 7.93
N THR A 27 -10.24 5.66 8.23
CA THR A 27 -9.00 5.49 7.50
C THR A 27 -8.81 4.01 7.16
N ALA A 28 -8.22 3.70 6.02
CA ALA A 28 -7.79 2.35 5.70
C ALA A 28 -6.30 2.30 5.37
N LEU A 29 -5.65 1.19 5.73
CA LEU A 29 -4.24 0.96 5.49
C LEU A 29 -4.04 -0.37 4.78
N VAL A 30 -3.17 -0.39 3.76
CA VAL A 30 -2.64 -1.62 3.18
C VAL A 30 -1.19 -1.77 3.64
N LEU A 31 -0.92 -2.78 4.46
CA LEU A 31 0.42 -3.05 4.97
C LEU A 31 1.15 -3.99 4.02
N GLY A 32 2.11 -3.45 3.29
CA GLY A 32 2.98 -4.19 2.38
C GLY A 32 4.22 -4.78 3.06
N SER A 33 5.14 -5.31 2.24
CA SER A 33 6.40 -5.90 2.70
C SER A 33 7.19 -4.95 3.59
N GLY A 34 7.63 -5.44 4.74
CA GLY A 34 8.35 -4.67 5.76
C GLY A 34 7.47 -3.89 6.75
N TRP A 35 6.15 -3.78 6.52
CA TRP A 35 5.24 -2.97 7.33
C TRP A 35 4.30 -3.79 8.22
N GLY A 36 4.39 -5.13 8.21
CA GLY A 36 3.43 -6.01 8.91
C GLY A 36 3.26 -5.72 10.39
N GLU A 37 4.34 -5.34 11.09
CA GLU A 37 4.32 -5.03 12.52
C GLU A 37 3.61 -3.70 12.84
N ALA A 38 3.44 -2.81 11.86
CA ALA A 38 2.85 -1.50 12.10
C ALA A 38 1.41 -1.57 12.65
N ALA A 39 0.68 -2.65 12.33
CA ALA A 39 -0.67 -2.87 12.86
C ALA A 39 -0.74 -2.82 14.40
N GLU A 40 0.32 -3.26 15.08
CA GLU A 40 0.41 -3.31 16.55
C GLU A 40 0.69 -1.91 17.17
N PHE A 41 1.13 -0.95 16.37
CA PHE A 41 1.50 0.40 16.82
C PHE A 41 0.41 1.44 16.52
N ILE A 42 -0.45 1.20 15.51
CA ILE A 42 -1.47 2.14 15.04
C ILE A 42 -2.53 2.42 16.11
N GLY A 43 -2.83 1.42 16.97
CA GLY A 43 -3.82 1.55 18.02
C GLY A 43 -4.24 0.21 18.59
N GLU A 44 -5.35 0.19 19.32
CA GLU A 44 -5.92 -1.01 19.87
C GLU A 44 -6.65 -1.82 18.80
N THR A 45 -6.16 -3.02 18.49
CA THR A 45 -6.86 -3.97 17.62
C THR A 45 -8.08 -4.51 18.34
N THR A 46 -9.26 -4.07 17.95
CA THR A 46 -10.53 -4.52 18.57
C THR A 46 -11.07 -5.80 17.93
N HIS A 47 -10.82 -6.02 16.64
CA HIS A 47 -11.25 -7.22 15.91
C HIS A 47 -10.22 -7.62 14.87
N THR A 48 -10.05 -8.91 14.68
CA THR A 48 -9.22 -9.52 13.63
C THR A 48 -10.05 -10.54 12.88
N LEU A 49 -10.11 -10.44 11.56
CA LEU A 49 -10.81 -11.35 10.66
C LEU A 49 -9.77 -12.02 9.74
N ASP A 50 -9.99 -13.27 9.38
CA ASP A 50 -9.24 -13.91 8.30
C ASP A 50 -9.71 -13.33 6.96
N ALA A 51 -8.79 -12.87 6.13
CA ALA A 51 -9.13 -12.32 4.83
C ALA A 51 -9.82 -13.35 3.93
N ALA A 52 -9.50 -14.64 4.07
CA ALA A 52 -10.11 -15.70 3.28
C ALA A 52 -11.62 -15.89 3.56
N ASP A 53 -12.10 -15.46 4.73
CA ASP A 53 -13.52 -15.53 5.10
C ASP A 53 -14.32 -14.32 4.57
N ILE A 54 -13.63 -13.28 4.09
CA ILE A 54 -14.27 -12.05 3.61
C ILE A 54 -14.54 -12.17 2.10
N PRO A 55 -15.77 -11.90 1.63
CA PRO A 55 -16.13 -12.01 0.22
C PRO A 55 -15.15 -11.29 -0.71
N GLY A 56 -14.59 -11.99 -1.70
CA GLY A 56 -13.69 -11.44 -2.72
C GLY A 56 -12.23 -11.29 -2.31
N PHE A 57 -11.89 -11.48 -1.04
CA PHE A 57 -10.50 -11.56 -0.62
C PHE A 57 -9.93 -12.96 -0.88
N SER A 58 -8.62 -13.05 -0.95
CA SER A 58 -7.88 -14.29 -1.09
C SER A 58 -6.86 -14.42 0.04
N ALA A 59 -6.49 -15.65 0.38
CA ALA A 59 -5.32 -15.88 1.21
C ALA A 59 -4.07 -15.25 0.54
N PRO A 60 -3.15 -14.67 1.32
CA PRO A 60 -1.95 -14.02 0.77
C PRO A 60 -1.04 -15.06 0.09
N ALA A 61 -0.48 -14.70 -1.07
CA ALA A 61 0.47 -15.52 -1.80
C ALA A 61 1.93 -15.24 -1.37
N VAL A 62 2.18 -14.11 -0.70
CA VAL A 62 3.53 -13.65 -0.33
C VAL A 62 3.82 -13.95 1.14
N VAL A 63 4.97 -14.57 1.40
CA VAL A 63 5.47 -14.81 2.77
C VAL A 63 5.68 -13.47 3.48
N GLY A 64 5.23 -13.38 4.72
CA GLY A 64 5.30 -12.15 5.55
C GLY A 64 4.03 -11.29 5.52
N HIS A 65 3.03 -11.62 4.69
CA HIS A 65 1.70 -11.04 4.77
C HIS A 65 0.82 -11.85 5.72
N THR A 66 0.15 -11.18 6.65
CA THR A 66 -0.61 -11.87 7.73
C THR A 66 -1.93 -12.49 7.27
N GLY A 67 -2.44 -12.07 6.11
CA GLY A 67 -3.74 -12.56 5.60
C GLY A 67 -4.93 -12.13 6.45
N THR A 68 -4.80 -11.09 7.27
CA THR A 68 -5.84 -10.61 8.17
C THR A 68 -6.37 -9.24 7.77
N VAL A 69 -7.62 -8.99 8.13
CA VAL A 69 -8.24 -7.67 8.13
C VAL A 69 -8.54 -7.30 9.58
N ARG A 70 -8.03 -6.17 10.04
CA ARG A 70 -8.18 -5.74 11.43
C ARG A 70 -8.96 -4.44 11.53
N SER A 71 -9.86 -4.35 12.50
CA SER A 71 -10.44 -3.09 12.93
C SER A 71 -9.67 -2.58 14.14
N VAL A 72 -9.12 -1.38 14.02
CA VAL A 72 -8.23 -0.77 15.02
C VAL A 72 -8.84 0.53 15.51
N LEU A 73 -8.88 0.74 16.82
CA LEU A 73 -9.21 2.02 17.44
C LEU A 73 -7.92 2.80 17.64
N THR A 74 -7.77 3.89 16.92
CA THR A 74 -6.59 4.76 17.01
C THR A 74 -6.62 5.64 18.27
N PRO A 75 -5.48 6.15 18.77
CA PRO A 75 -5.42 6.98 19.98
C PRO A 75 -6.27 8.24 19.91
N ASN A 76 -6.51 8.78 18.70
CA ASN A 76 -7.38 9.96 18.48
C ASN A 76 -8.88 9.60 18.37
N GLY A 77 -9.26 8.35 18.66
CA GLY A 77 -10.65 7.88 18.68
C GLY A 77 -11.26 7.55 17.31
N LYS A 78 -10.46 7.59 16.23
CA LYS A 78 -10.89 7.17 14.89
C LYS A 78 -10.81 5.66 14.71
N ARG A 79 -11.52 5.14 13.72
CA ARG A 79 -11.46 3.73 13.33
C ARG A 79 -10.60 3.55 12.08
N ALA A 80 -9.62 2.66 12.16
CA ALA A 80 -8.79 2.28 11.03
C ALA A 80 -9.09 0.83 10.61
N LEU A 81 -9.24 0.61 9.30
CA LEU A 81 -9.31 -0.72 8.69
C LEU A 81 -7.93 -1.09 8.16
N VAL A 82 -7.28 -2.05 8.80
CA VAL A 82 -5.93 -2.47 8.43
C VAL A 82 -6.01 -3.76 7.60
N LEU A 83 -5.58 -3.67 6.35
CA LEU A 83 -5.53 -4.76 5.40
C LEU A 83 -4.12 -5.36 5.42
N GLY A 84 -3.95 -6.50 6.07
CA GLY A 84 -2.69 -7.27 6.12
C GLY A 84 -2.54 -8.26 4.95
N ALA A 85 -3.51 -8.26 4.02
CA ALA A 85 -3.49 -9.05 2.79
C ALA A 85 -3.47 -8.12 1.58
N ARG A 86 -2.51 -8.32 0.66
CA ARG A 86 -2.44 -7.64 -0.63
C ARG A 86 -2.41 -8.68 -1.73
N THR A 87 -3.25 -8.52 -2.74
CA THR A 87 -3.16 -9.26 -3.98
C THR A 87 -2.27 -8.48 -4.96
N HIS A 88 -1.22 -9.10 -5.46
CA HIS A 88 -0.35 -8.48 -6.44
C HIS A 88 -0.81 -8.77 -7.87
N PHE A 89 -0.49 -7.86 -8.79
CA PHE A 89 -0.89 -8.01 -10.18
C PHE A 89 -0.29 -9.25 -10.85
N TYR A 90 0.94 -9.64 -10.45
CA TYR A 90 1.61 -10.85 -10.95
C TYR A 90 0.96 -12.16 -10.50
N GLU A 91 0.02 -12.14 -9.55
CA GLU A 91 -0.71 -13.37 -9.15
C GLU A 91 -1.70 -13.84 -10.22
N GLY A 92 -1.91 -13.06 -11.28
CA GLY A 92 -2.77 -13.44 -12.40
C GLY A 92 -4.27 -13.42 -12.13
N LYS A 93 -4.68 -12.87 -10.96
CA LYS A 93 -6.11 -12.77 -10.56
C LYS A 93 -6.82 -11.56 -11.18
N GLY A 94 -6.11 -10.74 -11.95
CA GLY A 94 -6.62 -9.55 -12.62
C GLY A 94 -6.71 -8.32 -11.71
N VAL A 95 -6.84 -7.14 -12.34
CA VAL A 95 -6.83 -5.83 -11.64
C VAL A 95 -7.98 -5.71 -10.63
N ARG A 96 -9.16 -6.27 -10.93
CA ARG A 96 -10.31 -6.24 -10.01
C ARG A 96 -9.98 -6.83 -8.64
N ALA A 97 -9.24 -7.96 -8.61
CA ALA A 97 -8.79 -8.59 -7.38
C ALA A 97 -7.71 -7.76 -6.66
N VAL A 98 -6.78 -7.14 -7.42
CA VAL A 98 -5.72 -6.28 -6.86
C VAL A 98 -6.31 -5.13 -6.05
N VAL A 99 -7.35 -4.48 -6.56
CA VAL A 99 -7.95 -3.28 -5.94
C VAL A 99 -9.18 -3.57 -5.09
N HIS A 100 -9.52 -4.86 -4.89
CA HIS A 100 -10.71 -5.24 -4.13
C HIS A 100 -10.67 -4.73 -2.68
N GLY A 101 -9.53 -4.86 -2.00
CA GLY A 101 -9.38 -4.36 -0.63
C GLY A 101 -9.58 -2.84 -0.51
N VAL A 102 -9.10 -2.08 -1.50
CA VAL A 102 -9.28 -0.62 -1.57
C VAL A 102 -10.77 -0.26 -1.77
N ARG A 103 -11.45 -0.96 -2.69
CA ARG A 103 -12.90 -0.77 -2.91
C ARG A 103 -13.71 -1.14 -1.67
N THR A 104 -13.33 -2.22 -0.97
CA THR A 104 -13.95 -2.64 0.29
C THR A 104 -13.76 -1.57 1.38
N ALA A 105 -12.57 -0.99 1.49
CA ALA A 105 -12.30 0.09 2.44
C ALA A 105 -13.16 1.33 2.18
N ALA A 106 -13.32 1.72 0.90
CA ALA A 106 -14.22 2.80 0.53
C ALA A 106 -15.68 2.47 0.87
N ALA A 107 -16.15 1.25 0.60
CA ALA A 107 -17.48 0.79 0.95
C ALA A 107 -17.70 0.74 2.48
N ALA A 108 -16.65 0.48 3.26
CA ALA A 108 -16.66 0.55 4.72
C ALA A 108 -16.56 1.99 5.27
N GLY A 109 -16.62 3.02 4.40
CA GLY A 109 -16.71 4.42 4.78
C GLY A 109 -15.36 5.14 4.95
N ALA A 110 -14.24 4.52 4.61
CA ALA A 110 -12.93 5.16 4.69
C ALA A 110 -12.83 6.34 3.72
N THR A 111 -12.33 7.46 4.23
CA THR A 111 -12.08 8.68 3.46
C THR A 111 -10.61 8.91 3.16
N THR A 112 -9.73 8.17 3.84
CA THR A 112 -8.28 8.20 3.63
C THR A 112 -7.76 6.79 3.40
N MET A 113 -6.94 6.61 2.35
CA MET A 113 -6.25 5.36 2.05
C MET A 113 -4.74 5.55 2.22
N ILE A 114 -4.14 4.75 3.10
CA ILE A 114 -2.70 4.71 3.32
C ILE A 114 -2.15 3.45 2.67
N LEU A 115 -1.21 3.63 1.74
CA LEU A 115 -0.58 2.54 0.99
C LEU A 115 0.89 2.44 1.36
N THR A 116 1.30 1.29 1.88
CA THR A 116 2.70 1.01 2.18
C THR A 116 3.25 -0.10 1.29
N ASN A 117 4.55 -0.08 1.02
CA ASN A 117 5.23 -1.12 0.26
C ASN A 117 6.70 -1.24 0.64
N GLY A 118 7.35 -2.33 0.24
CA GLY A 118 8.79 -2.42 0.10
C GLY A 118 9.18 -2.16 -1.36
N CYS A 119 10.31 -1.53 -1.60
CA CYS A 119 10.74 -1.13 -2.95
C CYS A 119 12.26 -1.15 -3.11
N GLY A 120 12.71 -1.17 -4.36
CA GLY A 120 14.08 -0.87 -4.74
C GLY A 120 14.32 0.63 -4.87
N GLY A 121 15.35 1.17 -4.21
CA GLY A 121 15.74 2.56 -4.31
C GLY A 121 16.65 2.82 -5.52
N LEU A 122 16.44 3.92 -6.24
CA LEU A 122 17.24 4.36 -7.38
C LEU A 122 18.23 5.47 -7.02
N LYS A 123 18.08 6.09 -5.85
CA LYS A 123 19.02 7.08 -5.31
C LYS A 123 20.03 6.39 -4.40
N GLU A 124 21.31 6.52 -4.68
CA GLU A 124 22.40 5.80 -3.98
C GLU A 124 22.49 6.12 -2.48
N HIS A 125 22.01 7.31 -2.06
CA HIS A 125 22.02 7.71 -0.66
C HIS A 125 20.88 7.09 0.17
N TRP A 126 19.87 6.51 -0.47
CA TRP A 126 18.81 5.80 0.24
C TRP A 126 19.26 4.39 0.60
N GLN A 127 19.60 4.20 1.85
CA GLN A 127 20.01 2.90 2.34
C GLN A 127 18.81 2.00 2.67
N PRO A 128 18.97 0.67 2.67
CA PRO A 128 17.94 -0.25 3.19
C PRO A 128 17.42 0.19 4.56
N GLY A 129 16.10 0.21 4.71
CA GLY A 129 15.43 0.75 5.89
C GLY A 129 14.99 2.22 5.79
N THR A 130 15.33 2.94 4.71
CA THR A 130 14.90 4.34 4.53
C THR A 130 13.42 4.41 4.13
N PRO A 131 12.54 5.11 4.90
CA PRO A 131 11.19 5.43 4.48
C PRO A 131 11.22 6.61 3.49
N VAL A 132 10.42 6.52 2.42
CA VAL A 132 10.31 7.55 1.38
C VAL A 132 8.84 7.79 1.09
N LEU A 133 8.39 9.04 1.13
CA LEU A 133 7.03 9.43 0.73
C LEU A 133 6.88 9.26 -0.79
N ILE A 134 5.75 8.71 -1.21
CA ILE A 134 5.42 8.65 -2.64
C ILE A 134 4.78 9.98 -3.03
N SER A 135 5.45 10.76 -3.89
CA SER A 135 4.91 12.02 -4.41
C SER A 135 4.07 11.82 -5.67
N ASP A 136 4.42 10.82 -6.49
CA ASP A 136 3.74 10.48 -7.74
C ASP A 136 4.09 9.03 -8.13
N HIS A 137 3.48 8.52 -9.18
CA HIS A 137 3.85 7.22 -9.74
C HIS A 137 3.91 7.17 -11.26
N ILE A 138 4.64 6.18 -11.76
CA ILE A 138 4.66 5.76 -13.15
C ILE A 138 4.11 4.33 -13.21
N ASN A 139 2.95 4.15 -13.80
CA ASN A 139 2.31 2.84 -13.94
C ASN A 139 2.82 2.11 -15.20
N LEU A 140 3.72 1.15 -15.01
CA LEU A 140 4.30 0.33 -16.09
C LEU A 140 3.60 -1.03 -16.24
N THR A 141 2.43 -1.22 -15.63
CA THR A 141 1.67 -2.49 -15.74
C THR A 141 0.86 -2.58 -17.03
N ALA A 142 0.74 -1.51 -17.78
CA ALA A 142 -0.16 -1.38 -18.94
C ALA A 142 -1.63 -1.69 -18.61
N SER A 143 -2.04 -1.51 -17.35
CA SER A 143 -3.38 -1.82 -16.85
C SER A 143 -3.94 -0.67 -16.02
N SER A 144 -5.27 -0.61 -15.92
CA SER A 144 -5.99 0.36 -15.08
C SER A 144 -7.07 -0.35 -14.26
N PRO A 145 -7.34 0.07 -13.01
CA PRO A 145 -8.49 -0.41 -12.25
C PRO A 145 -9.81 0.23 -12.68
N LEU A 146 -9.76 1.27 -13.50
CA LEU A 146 -10.94 1.95 -14.02
C LEU A 146 -11.51 1.19 -15.22
N GLU A 147 -12.83 1.15 -15.30
CA GLU A 147 -13.55 0.43 -16.34
C GLU A 147 -14.47 1.39 -17.11
N GLY A 148 -14.61 1.16 -18.41
CA GLY A 148 -15.41 2.01 -19.28
C GLY A 148 -14.81 3.42 -19.48
N ALA A 149 -15.66 4.38 -19.83
CA ALA A 149 -15.27 5.77 -20.07
C ALA A 149 -15.24 6.57 -18.75
N THR A 150 -14.46 6.11 -17.78
CA THR A 150 -14.31 6.74 -16.47
C THR A 150 -13.02 7.53 -16.43
N PHE A 151 -13.13 8.84 -16.21
CA PHE A 151 -11.98 9.75 -16.17
C PHE A 151 -11.83 10.31 -14.75
N VAL A 152 -10.63 10.22 -14.20
CA VAL A 152 -10.28 10.67 -12.85
C VAL A 152 -9.05 11.55 -12.90
N ASP A 153 -9.10 12.71 -12.23
CA ASP A 153 -7.94 13.58 -12.07
C ASP A 153 -6.96 12.98 -11.04
N LEU A 154 -5.71 12.79 -11.48
CA LEU A 154 -4.62 12.23 -10.69
C LEU A 154 -3.51 13.27 -10.40
N THR A 155 -3.75 14.57 -10.62
CA THR A 155 -2.73 15.62 -10.48
C THR A 155 -2.15 15.69 -9.07
N ASP A 156 -2.99 15.54 -8.02
CA ASP A 156 -2.57 15.41 -6.61
C ASP A 156 -3.07 14.06 -6.07
N LEU A 157 -2.66 12.98 -6.74
CA LEU A 157 -3.10 11.64 -6.37
C LEU A 157 -2.61 11.25 -4.98
N TYR A 158 -1.30 11.37 -4.75
CA TYR A 158 -0.72 11.23 -3.40
C TYR A 158 -0.76 12.61 -2.75
N SER A 159 -1.73 12.81 -1.88
CA SER A 159 -2.07 14.11 -1.31
C SER A 159 -0.86 14.89 -0.80
N SER A 160 -0.63 16.08 -1.35
CA SER A 160 0.39 17.01 -0.88
C SER A 160 0.15 17.37 0.59
N ARG A 161 -1.11 17.59 0.97
CA ARG A 161 -1.51 17.86 2.37
C ARG A 161 -1.05 16.75 3.33
N LEU A 162 -1.26 15.48 2.96
CA LEU A 162 -0.86 14.34 3.81
C LEU A 162 0.65 14.16 3.86
N ARG A 163 1.37 14.45 2.76
CA ARG A 163 2.83 14.44 2.73
C ARG A 163 3.42 15.53 3.61
N ASP A 164 2.85 16.73 3.58
CA ASP A 164 3.25 17.84 4.45
C ASP A 164 2.97 17.51 5.92
N LEU A 165 1.81 16.91 6.21
CA LEU A 165 1.50 16.43 7.56
C LEU A 165 2.52 15.39 8.04
N ALA A 166 2.91 14.42 7.21
CA ALA A 166 3.93 13.44 7.55
C ALA A 166 5.28 14.09 7.87
N ARG A 167 5.65 15.18 7.19
CA ARG A 167 6.86 15.96 7.49
C ARG A 167 6.76 16.77 8.79
N THR A 168 5.58 17.03 9.32
CA THR A 168 5.46 17.58 10.67
C THR A 168 5.80 16.54 11.74
N VAL A 169 5.60 15.25 11.44
CA VAL A 169 5.99 14.12 12.30
C VAL A 169 7.49 13.85 12.20
N ASP A 170 8.00 13.74 10.97
CA ASP A 170 9.43 13.55 10.70
C ASP A 170 9.88 14.46 9.54
N PRO A 171 10.55 15.59 9.85
CA PRO A 171 11.03 16.53 8.84
C PRO A 171 12.11 15.99 7.91
N THR A 172 12.68 14.82 8.22
CA THR A 172 13.73 14.18 7.39
C THR A 172 13.17 13.33 6.26
N LEU A 173 11.84 13.16 6.19
CA LEU A 173 11.20 12.36 5.14
C LEU A 173 11.40 13.00 3.77
N GLU A 174 12.15 12.30 2.94
CA GLU A 174 12.27 12.60 1.51
C GLU A 174 11.07 12.05 0.73
N GLU A 175 10.92 12.51 -0.51
CA GLU A 175 9.89 11.99 -1.41
C GLU A 175 10.49 11.56 -2.75
N GLY A 176 9.76 10.69 -3.44
CA GLY A 176 10.17 10.17 -4.73
C GLY A 176 8.99 9.67 -5.56
N VAL A 177 9.25 9.52 -6.85
CA VAL A 177 8.32 8.96 -7.84
C VAL A 177 8.47 7.45 -7.86
N TYR A 178 7.35 6.73 -7.68
CA TYR A 178 7.31 5.27 -7.64
C TYR A 178 6.94 4.68 -8.99
N ALA A 179 7.78 3.83 -9.59
CA ALA A 179 7.45 3.06 -10.78
C ALA A 179 6.92 1.67 -10.40
N GLN A 180 5.67 1.37 -10.82
CA GLN A 180 5.11 0.03 -10.66
C GLN A 180 5.40 -0.82 -11.88
N PHE A 181 6.21 -1.86 -11.70
CA PHE A 181 6.37 -2.97 -12.64
C PHE A 181 5.38 -4.10 -12.34
N THR A 182 5.20 -5.00 -13.30
CA THR A 182 4.31 -6.15 -13.11
C THR A 182 4.88 -7.17 -12.12
N GLY A 183 6.16 -7.49 -12.20
CA GLY A 183 6.77 -8.61 -11.48
C GLY A 183 6.36 -9.99 -12.05
N PRO A 184 6.62 -11.12 -11.35
CA PRO A 184 7.25 -11.24 -10.02
C PRO A 184 8.78 -11.19 -10.00
N HIS A 185 9.44 -11.16 -11.18
CA HIS A 185 10.90 -11.01 -11.25
C HIS A 185 11.32 -9.59 -10.87
N TYR A 186 12.49 -9.45 -10.26
CA TYR A 186 13.12 -8.15 -10.10
C TYR A 186 13.50 -7.57 -11.47
N GLU A 187 13.58 -6.26 -11.53
CA GLU A 187 13.96 -5.55 -12.74
C GLU A 187 15.41 -5.91 -13.14
N THR A 188 15.66 -5.98 -14.44
CA THR A 188 17.03 -6.02 -14.97
C THR A 188 17.72 -4.67 -14.78
N PRO A 189 19.09 -4.60 -14.79
CA PRO A 189 19.79 -3.32 -14.77
C PRO A 189 19.35 -2.35 -15.87
N ALA A 190 18.96 -2.85 -17.06
CA ALA A 190 18.47 -2.01 -18.14
C ALA A 190 17.08 -1.43 -17.87
N GLU A 191 16.18 -2.22 -17.25
CA GLU A 191 14.85 -1.75 -16.81
C GLU A 191 14.97 -0.73 -15.68
N VAL A 192 15.91 -0.92 -14.73
CA VAL A 192 16.22 0.07 -13.69
C VAL A 192 16.71 1.38 -14.31
N GLN A 193 17.64 1.32 -15.28
CA GLN A 193 18.10 2.51 -15.99
C GLN A 193 16.98 3.18 -16.80
N TYR A 194 16.08 2.41 -17.38
CA TYR A 194 14.89 2.94 -18.05
C TYR A 194 13.99 3.70 -17.06
N ALA A 195 13.64 3.07 -15.93
CA ALA A 195 12.84 3.70 -14.88
C ALA A 195 13.46 5.03 -14.42
N LYS A 196 14.76 5.05 -14.15
CA LYS A 196 15.51 6.25 -13.74
C LYS A 196 15.43 7.36 -14.80
N ARG A 197 15.55 7.01 -16.09
CA ARG A 197 15.51 7.99 -17.20
C ARG A 197 14.13 8.61 -17.40
N ILE A 198 13.07 7.89 -17.11
CA ILE A 198 11.69 8.40 -17.21
C ILE A 198 11.22 9.11 -15.94
N GLY A 199 12.10 9.25 -14.93
CA GLY A 199 11.86 10.07 -13.75
C GLY A 199 11.45 9.29 -12.49
N ALA A 200 11.58 7.96 -12.45
CA ALA A 200 11.35 7.20 -11.24
C ALA A 200 12.53 7.30 -10.27
N ASP A 201 12.21 7.29 -8.98
CA ASP A 201 13.15 7.24 -7.84
C ASP A 201 13.06 5.91 -7.09
N LEU A 202 11.96 5.19 -7.26
CA LEU A 202 11.62 3.93 -6.57
C LEU A 202 11.04 2.94 -7.59
N VAL A 203 11.31 1.65 -7.42
CA VAL A 203 10.71 0.58 -8.25
C VAL A 203 10.08 -0.49 -7.37
N GLY A 204 8.95 -1.01 -7.80
CA GLY A 204 8.27 -2.10 -7.10
C GLY A 204 7.08 -2.64 -7.90
N MET A 205 6.26 -3.50 -7.27
CA MET A 205 5.28 -4.35 -7.97
C MET A 205 3.84 -4.19 -7.43
N SER A 206 3.54 -3.04 -6.77
CA SER A 206 2.23 -2.79 -6.15
C SER A 206 1.88 -1.30 -6.15
N THR A 207 0.81 -0.91 -5.46
CA THR A 207 0.52 0.47 -5.04
C THR A 207 -0.13 1.36 -6.09
N ALA A 208 0.41 1.50 -7.33
CA ALA A 208 -0.14 2.44 -8.31
C ALA A 208 -1.60 2.11 -8.69
N LEU A 209 -1.91 0.83 -8.94
CA LEU A 209 -3.29 0.41 -9.25
C LEU A 209 -4.23 0.65 -8.06
N GLU A 210 -3.76 0.41 -6.83
CA GLU A 210 -4.51 0.65 -5.60
C GLU A 210 -4.76 2.14 -5.39
N ALA A 211 -3.76 3.00 -5.62
CA ALA A 211 -3.88 4.44 -5.51
C ALA A 211 -4.89 5.02 -6.50
N ILE A 212 -4.87 4.57 -7.76
CA ILE A 212 -5.86 4.98 -8.78
C ILE A 212 -7.28 4.59 -8.34
N ALA A 213 -7.46 3.36 -7.83
CA ALA A 213 -8.76 2.90 -7.35
C ALA A 213 -9.24 3.68 -6.11
N ALA A 214 -8.35 4.01 -5.20
CA ALA A 214 -8.64 4.83 -4.02
C ALA A 214 -9.11 6.24 -4.41
N ARG A 215 -8.40 6.88 -5.33
CA ARG A 215 -8.77 8.20 -5.86
C ARG A 215 -10.12 8.17 -6.59
N HIS A 216 -10.36 7.13 -7.38
CA HIS A 216 -11.65 6.93 -8.04
C HIS A 216 -12.80 6.78 -7.04
N ALA A 217 -12.57 6.12 -5.92
CA ALA A 217 -13.53 5.98 -4.83
C ALA A 217 -13.69 7.24 -3.96
N GLY A 218 -13.00 8.34 -4.29
CA GLY A 218 -13.09 9.62 -3.58
C GLY A 218 -12.26 9.69 -2.31
N MET A 219 -11.36 8.73 -2.07
CA MET A 219 -10.46 8.78 -0.91
C MET A 219 -9.26 9.68 -1.18
N GLU A 220 -8.78 10.34 -0.13
CA GLU A 220 -7.49 10.97 -0.09
C GLU A 220 -6.40 9.90 0.08
N VAL A 221 -5.34 9.95 -0.73
CA VAL A 221 -4.34 8.88 -0.77
C VAL A 221 -3.01 9.36 -0.16
N PHE A 222 -2.46 8.55 0.72
CA PHE A 222 -1.10 8.68 1.23
C PHE A 222 -0.28 7.44 0.87
N GLY A 223 0.91 7.64 0.31
CA GLY A 223 1.83 6.57 -0.04
C GLY A 223 3.17 6.72 0.68
N ILE A 224 3.66 5.62 1.25
CA ILE A 224 5.01 5.56 1.84
C ILE A 224 5.67 4.23 1.50
N SER A 225 6.88 4.31 0.98
CA SER A 225 7.72 3.15 0.63
C SER A 225 8.80 2.93 1.67
N LEU A 226 9.13 1.66 1.91
CA LEU A 226 10.36 1.27 2.60
C LEU A 226 11.38 0.86 1.53
N VAL A 227 12.49 1.55 1.43
CA VAL A 227 13.62 1.07 0.62
C VAL A 227 14.17 -0.18 1.29
N THR A 228 14.02 -1.33 0.64
CA THR A 228 14.48 -2.63 1.15
C THR A 228 15.85 -3.01 0.60
N ASN A 229 16.18 -2.46 -0.55
CA ASN A 229 17.43 -2.68 -1.27
C ASN A 229 17.66 -1.55 -2.28
N LEU A 230 18.87 -1.36 -2.72
CA LEU A 230 19.13 -0.61 -3.95
C LEU A 230 18.75 -1.50 -5.16
N ALA A 231 18.19 -0.91 -6.20
CA ALA A 231 17.72 -1.67 -7.36
C ALA A 231 18.89 -2.31 -8.16
N ALA A 232 18.55 -3.27 -9.04
CA ALA A 232 19.52 -4.00 -9.84
C ALA A 232 20.43 -3.08 -10.65
N GLY A 233 21.74 -3.34 -10.62
CA GLY A 233 22.76 -2.52 -11.27
C GLY A 233 23.16 -1.25 -10.51
N ILE A 234 22.49 -0.93 -9.40
CA ILE A 234 22.89 0.05 -8.39
C ILE A 234 23.40 -0.70 -7.16
N SER A 235 22.67 -1.74 -6.74
CA SER A 235 23.14 -2.66 -5.71
C SER A 235 24.46 -3.33 -6.13
N PRO A 236 25.46 -3.39 -5.22
CA PRO A 236 26.71 -4.11 -5.50
C PRO A 236 26.57 -5.63 -5.40
N VAL A 237 25.44 -6.12 -4.90
CA VAL A 237 25.16 -7.56 -4.68
C VAL A 237 23.89 -7.99 -5.42
N PRO A 238 23.73 -9.28 -5.77
CA PRO A 238 22.50 -9.80 -6.33
C PRO A 238 21.31 -9.61 -5.37
N LEU A 239 20.15 -9.27 -5.92
CA LEU A 239 18.92 -9.06 -5.14
C LEU A 239 18.31 -10.39 -4.67
N SER A 240 17.78 -10.42 -3.46
CA SER A 240 17.04 -11.56 -2.93
C SER A 240 15.83 -11.13 -2.09
N HIS A 241 14.81 -11.99 -2.03
CA HIS A 241 13.66 -11.74 -1.16
C HIS A 241 14.04 -11.80 0.34
N ALA A 242 15.11 -12.53 0.68
CA ALA A 242 15.62 -12.58 2.06
C ALA A 242 16.11 -11.22 2.53
N GLU A 243 16.81 -10.44 1.68
CA GLU A 243 17.24 -9.07 2.01
C GLU A 243 16.04 -8.13 2.24
N VAL A 244 14.96 -8.29 1.47
CA VAL A 244 13.73 -7.53 1.65
C VAL A 244 13.12 -7.78 3.04
N LEU A 245 13.09 -9.04 3.46
CA LEU A 245 12.58 -9.44 4.79
C LEU A 245 13.48 -8.92 5.91
N GLU A 246 14.80 -9.05 5.76
CA GLU A 246 15.79 -8.58 6.73
C GLU A 246 15.74 -7.05 6.91
N ALA A 247 15.69 -6.30 5.82
CA ALA A 247 15.54 -4.86 5.85
C ALA A 247 14.22 -4.44 6.54
N GLY A 248 13.12 -5.15 6.24
CA GLY A 248 11.83 -4.95 6.90
C GLY A 248 11.89 -5.22 8.40
N GLN A 249 12.49 -6.32 8.83
CA GLN A 249 12.64 -6.67 10.24
C GLN A 249 13.52 -5.66 11.00
N SER A 250 14.65 -5.28 10.41
CA SER A 250 15.58 -4.33 11.01
C SER A 250 14.97 -2.93 11.17
N ALA A 251 14.24 -2.44 10.16
CA ALA A 251 13.59 -1.14 10.19
C ALA A 251 12.24 -1.15 10.93
N GLY A 252 11.61 -2.33 11.08
CA GLY A 252 10.25 -2.54 11.54
C GLY A 252 9.81 -1.68 12.72
N PRO A 253 10.49 -1.72 13.88
CA PRO A 253 10.07 -0.95 15.05
C PRO A 253 10.06 0.57 14.82
N ARG A 254 11.02 1.08 14.03
CA ARG A 254 11.13 2.52 13.73
C ARG A 254 10.05 2.97 12.75
N ILE A 255 9.89 2.27 11.64
CA ILE A 255 8.90 2.63 10.62
C ILE A 255 7.46 2.40 11.10
N SER A 256 7.23 1.42 11.98
CA SER A 256 5.93 1.17 12.59
C SER A 256 5.49 2.32 13.48
N ARG A 257 6.39 2.87 14.30
CA ARG A 257 6.12 4.06 15.11
C ARG A 257 5.87 5.28 14.23
N LEU A 258 6.73 5.51 13.23
CA LEU A 258 6.55 6.60 12.28
C LEU A 258 5.16 6.55 11.63
N LEU A 259 4.76 5.37 11.13
CA LEU A 259 3.44 5.21 10.52
C LEU A 259 2.30 5.45 11.51
N ALA A 260 2.43 4.95 12.75
CA ALA A 260 1.45 5.18 13.80
C ALA A 260 1.31 6.66 14.15
N ASP A 261 2.40 7.40 14.26
CA ASP A 261 2.40 8.83 14.55
C ASP A 261 1.76 9.62 13.39
N ILE A 262 2.03 9.25 12.14
CA ILE A 262 1.37 9.84 10.96
C ILE A 262 -0.13 9.54 10.99
N VAL A 263 -0.54 8.31 11.26
CA VAL A 263 -1.98 7.92 11.34
C VAL A 263 -2.69 8.68 12.46
N ALA A 264 -2.04 8.88 13.60
CA ALA A 264 -2.60 9.64 14.71
C ALA A 264 -2.75 11.14 14.40
N ALA A 265 -1.96 11.67 13.47
CA ALA A 265 -2.03 13.07 13.02
C ALA A 265 -3.08 13.29 11.92
N ILE A 266 -3.49 12.23 11.18
CA ILE A 266 -4.56 12.29 10.18
C ILE A 266 -5.93 12.36 10.86
#